data_58a4f45efcf9506024658cea743dc834
#
_entry.id   58a4f45efcf9506024658cea743dc834
#
_cell.length_a   1.000
_cell.length_b   1.000
_cell.length_c   1.000
_cell.angle_alpha   90.00
_cell.angle_beta   90.00
_cell.angle_gamma   90.00
#
_symmetry.space_group_name_H-M   'P 1'
#
loop_
_entity.id
_entity.type
_entity.pdbx_description
1 polymer ?
#
loop_
_entity_poly.entity_id
_entity_poly.type
_entity_poly.pdbx_seq_one_letter_code
_entity_poly.pdbx_strand_id
1 'polypeptide(L)'
;MKIEKEPISGQYGKFKIDGIDYRIYWEEAGQGIPLVCLHTAGSDGRQYRALLNDKKILEKFRVIVFDMPWHGKSSPPENAKVGNYKLSTDFYISQIMSFINGLELVKPVVMGCSIGGRIILHLAINFPDKFRALIGLQSAGHLDPYYDISWLHRQDVHGGEVCGGIAYGLMAPTSPKSDKFETCLLYTSPSPRDP
;
A
#
# COMPACT_ATOMS: atom_id res chain seq x y z
N MET A 1 -2.18 25.01 -26.31
CA MET A 1 -2.55 24.96 -24.88
C MET A 1 -1.36 24.39 -24.12
N LYS A 2 -0.86 25.09 -23.11
CA LYS A 2 0.29 24.59 -22.30
C LYS A 2 -0.24 23.67 -21.24
N ILE A 3 0.34 22.48 -21.12
CA ILE A 3 -0.06 21.51 -20.09
C ILE A 3 0.50 21.97 -18.74
N GLU A 4 -0.33 22.07 -17.73
CA GLU A 4 0.09 22.23 -16.35
C GLU A 4 0.44 20.84 -15.78
N LYS A 5 1.66 20.72 -15.24
CA LYS A 5 2.11 19.46 -14.63
C LYS A 5 1.86 19.51 -13.12
N GLU A 6 1.30 18.42 -12.60
CA GLU A 6 1.18 18.23 -11.17
C GLU A 6 2.55 17.88 -10.55
N PRO A 7 2.78 18.22 -9.26
CA PRO A 7 4.05 17.99 -8.59
C PRO A 7 4.28 16.51 -8.19
N ILE A 8 3.38 15.61 -8.56
CA ILE A 8 3.49 14.19 -8.25
C ILE A 8 4.46 13.52 -9.23
N SER A 9 5.42 12.78 -8.72
CA SER A 9 6.34 11.97 -9.52
C SER A 9 6.18 10.48 -9.24
N GLY A 10 6.07 9.66 -10.29
CA GLY A 10 6.04 8.20 -10.20
C GLY A 10 7.37 7.61 -10.67
N GLN A 11 7.88 6.63 -9.93
CA GLN A 11 9.20 6.05 -10.15
C GLN A 11 9.19 4.53 -9.98
N TYR A 12 10.19 3.88 -10.57
CA TYR A 12 10.50 2.47 -10.33
C TYR A 12 11.92 2.33 -9.80
N GLY A 13 12.09 1.48 -8.82
CA GLY A 13 13.40 1.10 -8.30
C GLY A 13 13.54 -0.42 -8.17
N LYS A 14 14.79 -0.90 -8.16
CA LYS A 14 15.11 -2.28 -7.82
C LYS A 14 15.54 -2.34 -6.35
N PHE A 15 14.84 -3.15 -5.59
CA PHE A 15 15.07 -3.34 -4.17
C PHE A 15 15.37 -4.82 -3.89
N LYS A 16 16.38 -5.08 -3.09
CA LYS A 16 16.69 -6.43 -2.64
C LYS A 16 15.92 -6.71 -1.34
N ILE A 17 15.01 -7.68 -1.40
CA ILE A 17 14.18 -8.10 -0.27
C ILE A 17 14.45 -9.59 -0.05
N ASP A 18 14.98 -9.94 1.12
CA ASP A 18 15.37 -11.30 1.47
C ASP A 18 16.25 -11.99 0.39
N GLY A 19 17.17 -11.24 -0.19
CA GLY A 19 18.09 -11.70 -1.23
C GLY A 19 17.52 -11.73 -2.65
N ILE A 20 16.24 -11.44 -2.85
CA ILE A 20 15.54 -11.45 -4.14
C ILE A 20 15.36 -10.03 -4.65
N ASP A 21 15.58 -9.80 -5.93
CA ASP A 21 15.40 -8.49 -6.55
C ASP A 21 13.94 -8.29 -6.95
N TYR A 22 13.35 -7.18 -6.46
CA TYR A 22 12.00 -6.73 -6.76
C TYR A 22 12.04 -5.39 -7.46
N ARG A 23 11.18 -5.21 -8.47
CA ARG A 23 10.94 -3.92 -9.11
C ARG A 23 9.73 -3.27 -8.46
N ILE A 24 9.97 -2.26 -7.63
CA ILE A 24 8.96 -1.56 -6.85
C ILE A 24 8.60 -0.22 -7.51
N TYR A 25 7.31 0.06 -7.56
CA TYR A 25 6.77 1.35 -7.98
C TYR A 25 6.38 2.18 -6.76
N TRP A 26 6.63 3.48 -6.83
CA TRP A 26 6.08 4.45 -5.86
C TRP A 26 5.77 5.78 -6.52
N GLU A 27 4.90 6.53 -5.89
CA GLU A 27 4.60 7.93 -6.20
C GLU A 27 4.97 8.78 -5.00
N GLU A 28 5.45 9.99 -5.26
CA GLU A 28 5.77 10.94 -4.21
C GLU A 28 5.46 12.37 -4.60
N ALA A 29 5.16 13.18 -3.59
CA ALA A 29 4.95 14.62 -3.71
C ALA A 29 5.30 15.33 -2.41
N GLY A 30 5.56 16.63 -2.50
CA GLY A 30 5.89 17.49 -1.35
C GLY A 30 7.35 17.40 -0.92
N GLN A 31 7.66 18.10 0.15
CA GLN A 31 9.00 18.17 0.74
C GLN A 31 8.90 18.17 2.27
N GLY A 32 9.99 17.86 2.95
CA GLY A 32 10.05 17.86 4.42
C GLY A 32 10.07 16.47 5.04
N ILE A 33 9.27 16.25 6.07
CA ILE A 33 9.26 14.99 6.82
C ILE A 33 8.76 13.85 5.92
N PRO A 34 9.54 12.76 5.71
CA PRO A 34 9.05 11.62 4.94
C PRO A 34 7.83 10.99 5.62
N LEU A 35 6.73 10.85 4.85
CA LEU A 35 5.52 10.14 5.25
C LEU A 35 5.31 8.96 4.29
N VAL A 36 5.65 7.78 4.75
CA VAL A 36 5.48 6.54 4.00
C VAL A 36 4.11 5.95 4.28
N CYS A 37 3.33 5.70 3.23
CA CYS A 37 1.96 5.20 3.32
C CYS A 37 1.88 3.74 2.85
N LEU A 38 1.33 2.87 3.71
CA LEU A 38 1.16 1.44 3.49
C LEU A 38 -0.31 1.14 3.17
N HIS A 39 -0.58 0.69 1.95
CA HIS A 39 -1.94 0.39 1.51
C HIS A 39 -2.53 -0.88 2.17
N THR A 40 -3.84 -1.04 2.08
CA THR A 40 -4.57 -2.23 2.56
C THR A 40 -4.39 -3.43 1.63
N ALA A 41 -4.77 -4.61 2.09
CA ALA A 41 -4.79 -5.82 1.28
C ALA A 41 -5.69 -5.64 0.03
N GLY A 42 -5.26 -6.20 -1.11
CA GLY A 42 -6.00 -6.12 -2.37
C GLY A 42 -6.07 -4.72 -2.98
N SER A 43 -5.31 -3.76 -2.46
CA SER A 43 -5.23 -2.38 -2.92
C SER A 43 -3.82 -2.03 -3.38
N ASP A 44 -3.59 -0.77 -3.69
CA ASP A 44 -2.30 -0.20 -4.06
C ASP A 44 -2.19 1.26 -3.62
N GLY A 45 -1.13 1.94 -4.05
CA GLY A 45 -0.83 3.32 -3.68
C GLY A 45 -1.93 4.32 -3.98
N ARG A 46 -2.84 4.04 -4.92
CA ARG A 46 -3.98 4.91 -5.24
C ARG A 46 -4.87 5.20 -4.04
N GLN A 47 -4.83 4.36 -3.00
CA GLN A 47 -5.54 4.59 -1.74
C GLN A 47 -5.21 5.94 -1.10
N TYR A 48 -3.99 6.43 -1.30
CA TYR A 48 -3.48 7.65 -0.66
C TYR A 48 -3.35 8.84 -1.61
N ARG A 49 -3.95 8.79 -2.81
CA ARG A 49 -3.86 9.87 -3.79
C ARG A 49 -4.37 11.22 -3.28
N ALA A 50 -5.33 11.22 -2.35
CA ALA A 50 -5.81 12.44 -1.73
C ALA A 50 -4.69 13.16 -0.95
N LEU A 51 -3.81 12.42 -0.28
CA LEU A 51 -2.67 12.98 0.43
C LEU A 51 -1.61 13.53 -0.51
N LEU A 52 -1.39 12.86 -1.66
CA LEU A 52 -0.47 13.34 -2.71
C LEU A 52 -0.93 14.64 -3.37
N ASN A 53 -2.20 15.02 -3.21
CA ASN A 53 -2.80 16.22 -3.77
C ASN A 53 -3.16 17.29 -2.71
N ASP A 54 -2.99 17.00 -1.42
CA ASP A 54 -3.32 17.95 -0.36
C ASP A 54 -2.16 18.93 -0.09
N LYS A 55 -2.33 20.17 -0.54
CA LYS A 55 -1.32 21.24 -0.41
C LYS A 55 -0.87 21.45 1.04
N LYS A 56 -1.76 21.34 2.03
CA LYS A 56 -1.42 21.55 3.45
C LYS A 56 -0.54 20.42 3.98
N ILE A 57 -0.77 19.21 3.54
CA ILE A 57 0.06 18.05 3.87
C ILE A 57 1.43 18.20 3.20
N LEU A 58 1.45 18.51 1.90
CA LEU A 58 2.66 18.61 1.09
C LEU A 58 3.59 19.75 1.50
N GLU A 59 3.09 20.78 2.18
CA GLU A 59 3.91 21.84 2.79
C GLU A 59 4.84 21.33 3.92
N LYS A 60 4.46 20.23 4.58
CA LYS A 60 5.16 19.70 5.77
C LYS A 60 5.76 18.33 5.54
N PHE A 61 5.18 17.56 4.63
CA PHE A 61 5.55 16.17 4.41
C PHE A 61 5.96 15.91 2.95
N ARG A 62 7.01 15.12 2.78
CA ARG A 62 7.25 14.39 1.55
C ARG A 62 6.43 13.10 1.65
N VAL A 63 5.26 13.10 1.04
CA VAL A 63 4.37 11.95 1.01
C VAL A 63 4.91 10.94 0.01
N ILE A 64 5.11 9.71 0.43
CA ILE A 64 5.66 8.62 -0.36
C ILE A 64 4.69 7.45 -0.28
N VAL A 65 4.14 7.07 -1.40
CA VAL A 65 3.15 5.99 -1.51
C VAL A 65 3.70 4.94 -2.45
N PHE A 66 4.00 3.75 -1.95
CA PHE A 66 4.53 2.68 -2.79
C PHE A 66 3.56 1.50 -2.89
N ASP A 67 3.58 0.87 -4.04
CA ASP A 67 2.90 -0.39 -4.25
C ASP A 67 3.77 -1.49 -3.67
N MET A 68 3.30 -2.16 -2.62
CA MET A 68 4.04 -3.28 -2.04
C MET A 68 4.23 -4.39 -3.09
N PRO A 69 5.31 -5.20 -3.00
CA PRO A 69 5.50 -6.32 -3.91
C PRO A 69 4.23 -7.16 -4.10
N TRP A 70 3.98 -7.59 -5.33
CA TRP A 70 2.77 -8.30 -5.74
C TRP A 70 1.50 -7.45 -5.81
N HIS A 71 1.60 -6.12 -5.67
CA HIS A 71 0.47 -5.19 -5.74
C HIS A 71 0.70 -4.09 -6.78
N GLY A 72 -0.39 -3.53 -7.28
CA GLY A 72 -0.40 -2.37 -8.16
C GLY A 72 0.54 -2.47 -9.36
N LYS A 73 1.39 -1.48 -9.52
CA LYS A 73 2.40 -1.38 -10.59
C LYS A 73 3.75 -2.03 -10.22
N SER A 74 3.94 -2.49 -8.99
CA SER A 74 5.14 -3.23 -8.59
C SER A 74 5.14 -4.62 -9.20
N SER A 75 6.28 -5.02 -9.77
CA SER A 75 6.40 -6.30 -10.45
C SER A 75 6.74 -7.42 -9.46
N PRO A 76 6.23 -8.63 -9.67
CA PRO A 76 6.78 -9.81 -9.02
C PRO A 76 8.24 -10.02 -9.43
N PRO A 77 9.04 -10.77 -8.67
CA PRO A 77 10.41 -11.10 -9.05
C PRO A 77 10.44 -11.92 -10.34
N GLU A 78 11.56 -11.85 -11.06
CA GLU A 78 11.81 -12.72 -12.23
C GLU A 78 11.65 -14.19 -11.81
N ASN A 79 11.04 -14.99 -12.67
CA ASN A 79 10.74 -16.41 -12.43
C ASN A 79 9.71 -16.68 -11.31
N ALA A 80 9.00 -15.68 -10.84
CA ALA A 80 7.88 -15.88 -9.93
C ALA A 80 6.79 -16.73 -10.61
N LYS A 81 6.27 -17.71 -9.86
CA LYS A 81 5.13 -18.51 -10.31
C LYS A 81 3.89 -18.05 -9.58
N VAL A 82 2.77 -17.97 -10.29
CA VAL A 82 1.46 -17.70 -9.69
C VAL A 82 1.20 -18.68 -8.55
N GLY A 83 0.77 -18.18 -7.40
CA GLY A 83 0.50 -18.98 -6.21
C GLY A 83 1.73 -19.32 -5.34
N ASN A 84 2.95 -19.04 -5.79
CA ASN A 84 4.18 -19.35 -5.03
C ASN A 84 4.69 -18.19 -4.17
N TYR A 85 3.88 -17.17 -3.92
CA TYR A 85 4.23 -16.11 -3.00
C TYR A 85 3.64 -16.35 -1.61
N LYS A 86 4.35 -15.93 -0.59
CA LYS A 86 3.88 -15.99 0.80
C LYS A 86 3.99 -14.61 1.44
N LEU A 87 2.84 -13.99 1.69
CA LEU A 87 2.77 -12.69 2.33
C LEU A 87 2.73 -12.88 3.87
N SER A 88 3.88 -13.21 4.45
CA SER A 88 4.03 -13.31 5.90
C SER A 88 4.32 -11.95 6.53
N THR A 89 4.13 -11.83 7.84
CA THR A 89 4.50 -10.63 8.61
C THR A 89 5.96 -10.25 8.41
N ASP A 90 6.87 -11.23 8.47
CA ASP A 90 8.31 -10.99 8.29
C ASP A 90 8.62 -10.47 6.88
N PHE A 91 7.96 -11.01 5.86
CA PHE A 91 8.13 -10.53 4.50
C PHE A 91 7.63 -9.08 4.34
N TYR A 92 6.49 -8.72 4.93
CA TYR A 92 6.03 -7.32 4.94
C TYR A 92 7.02 -6.39 5.64
N ILE A 93 7.56 -6.80 6.77
CA ILE A 93 8.59 -6.03 7.49
C ILE A 93 9.83 -5.86 6.61
N SER A 94 10.34 -6.93 6.02
CA SER A 94 11.50 -6.91 5.11
C SER A 94 11.28 -5.96 3.93
N GLN A 95 10.09 -5.98 3.32
CA GLN A 95 9.74 -5.07 2.22
C GLN A 95 9.83 -3.61 2.64
N ILE A 96 9.15 -3.28 3.75
CA ILE A 96 9.04 -1.90 4.22
C ILE A 96 10.41 -1.37 4.62
N MET A 97 11.18 -2.17 5.36
CA MET A 97 12.52 -1.79 5.78
C MET A 97 13.49 -1.66 4.60
N SER A 98 13.43 -2.57 3.62
CA SER A 98 14.23 -2.46 2.40
C SER A 98 13.88 -1.21 1.59
N PHE A 99 12.59 -0.86 1.50
CA PHE A 99 12.13 0.34 0.82
C PHE A 99 12.62 1.62 1.54
N ILE A 100 12.43 1.71 2.84
CA ILE A 100 12.87 2.85 3.66
C ILE A 100 14.38 3.04 3.58
N ASN A 101 15.14 1.96 3.72
CA ASN A 101 16.60 1.99 3.63
C ASN A 101 17.09 2.32 2.22
N GLY A 102 16.46 1.76 1.19
CA GLY A 102 16.81 2.00 -0.20
C GLY A 102 16.57 3.44 -0.66
N LEU A 103 15.62 4.14 -0.06
CA LEU A 103 15.39 5.57 -0.26
C LEU A 103 16.12 6.45 0.77
N GLU A 104 16.95 5.87 1.63
CA GLU A 104 17.74 6.56 2.67
C GLU A 104 16.88 7.47 3.57
N LEU A 105 15.65 7.03 3.89
CA LEU A 105 14.72 7.82 4.68
C LEU A 105 15.12 7.83 6.16
N VAL A 106 15.43 9.01 6.68
CA VAL A 106 15.83 9.19 8.09
C VAL A 106 14.62 9.44 8.96
N LYS A 107 14.34 8.54 9.90
CA LYS A 107 13.22 8.62 10.84
C LYS A 107 11.89 9.04 10.17
N PRO A 108 11.40 8.29 9.18
CA PRO A 108 10.14 8.63 8.54
C PRO A 108 8.96 8.48 9.51
N VAL A 109 7.88 9.17 9.22
CA VAL A 109 6.55 8.81 9.71
C VAL A 109 6.05 7.68 8.80
N VAL A 110 5.53 6.60 9.36
CA VAL A 110 4.90 5.53 8.58
C VAL A 110 3.44 5.41 8.97
N MET A 111 2.55 5.43 7.99
CA MET A 111 1.12 5.31 8.16
C MET A 111 0.61 4.11 7.37
N GLY A 112 -0.28 3.32 7.97
CA GLY A 112 -0.83 2.15 7.29
C GLY A 112 -2.29 1.91 7.64
N CYS A 113 -3.03 1.38 6.68
CA CYS A 113 -4.45 1.05 6.82
C CYS A 113 -4.66 -0.47 6.79
N SER A 114 -5.53 -0.99 7.65
CA SER A 114 -5.91 -2.40 7.71
C SER A 114 -4.67 -3.30 7.85
N ILE A 115 -4.30 -4.10 6.84
CA ILE A 115 -3.06 -4.90 6.87
C ILE A 115 -1.81 -4.02 7.04
N GLY A 116 -1.75 -2.88 6.35
CA GLY A 116 -0.71 -1.87 6.55
C GLY A 116 -0.69 -1.36 7.99
N GLY A 117 -1.87 -1.11 8.57
CA GLY A 117 -2.01 -0.71 9.96
C GLY A 117 -1.60 -1.81 10.95
N ARG A 118 -1.87 -3.09 10.64
CA ARG A 118 -1.39 -4.22 11.44
C ARG A 118 0.13 -4.29 11.45
N ILE A 119 0.78 -4.10 10.31
CA ILE A 119 2.24 -4.10 10.20
C ILE A 119 2.86 -2.95 11.01
N ILE A 120 2.19 -1.81 11.13
CA ILE A 120 2.63 -0.71 11.99
C ILE A 120 2.91 -1.17 13.42
N LEU A 121 2.09 -2.06 13.99
CA LEU A 121 2.31 -2.61 15.34
C LEU A 121 3.60 -3.43 15.41
N HIS A 122 3.85 -4.25 14.40
CA HIS A 122 5.09 -5.04 14.31
C HIS A 122 6.32 -4.16 14.11
N LEU A 123 6.22 -3.09 13.32
CA LEU A 123 7.30 -2.10 13.16
C LEU A 123 7.60 -1.40 14.50
N ALA A 124 6.57 -1.05 15.27
CA ALA A 124 6.73 -0.42 16.57
C ALA A 124 7.47 -1.33 17.57
N ILE A 125 7.15 -2.63 17.57
CA ILE A 125 7.76 -3.61 18.47
C ILE A 125 9.21 -3.90 18.06
N ASN A 126 9.47 -4.10 16.77
CA ASN A 126 10.78 -4.58 16.31
C ASN A 126 11.80 -3.45 16.04
N PHE A 127 11.32 -2.23 15.75
CA PHE A 127 12.17 -1.10 15.34
C PHE A 127 11.75 0.23 15.98
N PRO A 128 11.61 0.33 17.31
CA PRO A 128 11.02 1.50 17.97
C PRO A 128 11.77 2.81 17.67
N ASP A 129 13.08 2.75 17.49
CA ASP A 129 13.93 3.94 17.27
C ASP A 129 14.08 4.35 15.81
N LYS A 130 13.57 3.56 14.86
CA LYS A 130 13.73 3.81 13.43
C LYS A 130 12.77 4.84 12.88
N PHE A 131 11.68 5.10 13.56
CA PHE A 131 10.59 5.93 13.08
C PHE A 131 10.40 7.18 13.92
N ARG A 132 9.95 8.26 13.31
CA ARG A 132 9.52 9.48 14.00
C ARG A 132 8.15 9.27 14.66
N ALA A 133 7.24 8.65 13.93
CA ALA A 133 5.92 8.26 14.39
C ALA A 133 5.37 7.10 13.53
N LEU A 134 4.46 6.35 14.10
CA LEU A 134 3.77 5.24 13.48
C LEU A 134 2.26 5.44 13.65
N ILE A 135 1.51 5.44 12.53
CA ILE A 135 0.08 5.74 12.50
C ILE A 135 -0.68 4.54 11.94
N GLY A 136 -1.40 3.85 12.80
CA GLY A 136 -2.26 2.73 12.39
C GLY A 136 -3.70 3.21 12.17
N LEU A 137 -4.21 3.01 10.96
CA LEU A 137 -5.59 3.29 10.59
C LEU A 137 -6.34 1.97 10.47
N GLN A 138 -7.47 1.83 11.18
CA GLN A 138 -8.29 0.61 11.18
C GLN A 138 -7.44 -0.64 11.41
N SER A 139 -6.48 -0.54 12.34
CA SER A 139 -5.57 -1.62 12.69
C SER A 139 -6.24 -2.59 13.65
N ALA A 140 -6.09 -3.89 13.43
CA ALA A 140 -6.47 -4.89 14.42
C ALA A 140 -5.23 -5.35 15.18
N GLY A 141 -5.33 -5.39 16.50
CA GLY A 141 -4.25 -5.83 17.39
C GLY A 141 -4.15 -7.35 17.53
N HIS A 142 -5.02 -8.12 16.87
CA HIS A 142 -5.02 -9.58 17.01
C HIS A 142 -4.06 -10.22 16.01
N LEU A 143 -3.32 -11.25 16.46
CA LEU A 143 -2.31 -11.94 15.67
C LEU A 143 -2.88 -13.08 14.81
N ASP A 144 -4.06 -13.58 15.14
CA ASP A 144 -4.68 -14.67 14.39
C ASP A 144 -5.18 -14.22 13.01
N PRO A 145 -5.26 -15.14 12.03
CA PRO A 145 -5.83 -14.83 10.75
C PRO A 145 -7.25 -14.30 10.94
N TYR A 146 -7.53 -13.20 10.29
CA TYR A 146 -8.78 -12.48 10.44
C TYR A 146 -10.00 -13.34 10.13
N TYR A 147 -9.93 -14.02 9.00
CA TYR A 147 -10.92 -14.93 8.47
C TYR A 147 -10.33 -15.65 7.28
N ASP A 148 -10.89 -16.82 7.00
CA ASP A 148 -10.54 -17.54 5.80
C ASP A 148 -11.11 -16.80 4.57
N ILE A 149 -10.22 -16.34 3.70
CA ILE A 149 -10.54 -15.69 2.43
C ILE A 149 -10.26 -16.60 1.22
N SER A 150 -9.91 -17.87 1.46
CA SER A 150 -9.55 -18.80 0.39
C SER A 150 -10.68 -18.97 -0.65
N TRP A 151 -11.92 -18.76 -0.24
CA TRP A 151 -13.09 -18.80 -1.11
C TRP A 151 -13.07 -17.73 -2.22
N LEU A 152 -12.33 -16.60 -2.01
CA LEU A 152 -12.16 -15.55 -3.04
C LEU A 152 -11.32 -16.02 -4.23
N HIS A 153 -10.54 -17.08 -4.06
CA HIS A 153 -9.70 -17.67 -5.11
C HIS A 153 -10.40 -18.76 -5.93
N ARG A 154 -11.67 -19.06 -5.64
CA ARG A 154 -12.45 -20.02 -6.40
C ARG A 154 -12.77 -19.47 -7.79
N GLN A 155 -12.73 -20.33 -8.80
CA GLN A 155 -13.00 -19.95 -10.20
C GLN A 155 -14.44 -19.44 -10.44
N ASP A 156 -15.38 -19.81 -9.57
CA ASP A 156 -16.78 -19.39 -9.63
C ASP A 156 -17.06 -18.08 -8.86
N VAL A 157 -16.03 -17.47 -8.29
CA VAL A 157 -16.14 -16.23 -7.51
C VAL A 157 -15.36 -15.11 -8.19
N HIS A 158 -16.06 -14.04 -8.54
CA HIS A 158 -15.46 -12.79 -9.02
C HIS A 158 -14.92 -11.98 -7.83
N GLY A 159 -13.78 -12.41 -7.28
CA GLY A 159 -13.23 -11.89 -6.02
C GLY A 159 -13.03 -10.37 -6.02
N GLY A 160 -12.63 -9.77 -7.13
CA GLY A 160 -12.48 -8.32 -7.26
C GLY A 160 -13.82 -7.58 -7.10
N GLU A 161 -14.89 -8.08 -7.72
CA GLU A 161 -16.24 -7.50 -7.56
C GLU A 161 -16.75 -7.63 -6.12
N VAL A 162 -16.51 -8.77 -5.49
CA VAL A 162 -16.88 -9.00 -4.09
C VAL A 162 -16.12 -8.03 -3.17
N CYS A 163 -14.82 -7.90 -3.35
CA CYS A 163 -14.01 -6.96 -2.57
C CYS A 163 -14.44 -5.50 -2.80
N GLY A 164 -14.74 -5.12 -4.03
CA GLY A 164 -15.27 -3.80 -4.37
C GLY A 164 -16.62 -3.54 -3.71
N GLY A 165 -17.53 -4.52 -3.74
CA GLY A 165 -18.82 -4.43 -3.07
C GLY A 165 -18.72 -4.30 -1.55
N ILE A 166 -17.82 -5.05 -0.92
CA ILE A 166 -17.54 -4.94 0.51
C ILE A 166 -16.99 -3.54 0.82
N ALA A 167 -15.98 -3.06 0.08
CA ALA A 167 -15.40 -1.75 0.29
C ALA A 167 -16.43 -0.63 0.15
N TYR A 168 -17.31 -0.71 -0.86
CA TYR A 168 -18.42 0.22 -1.05
C TYR A 168 -19.38 0.21 0.15
N GLY A 169 -19.73 -0.97 0.66
CA GLY A 169 -20.65 -1.13 1.78
C GLY A 169 -20.09 -0.66 3.13
N LEU A 170 -18.75 -0.64 3.28
CA LEU A 170 -18.09 -0.15 4.49
C LEU A 170 -17.95 1.38 4.53
N MET A 171 -18.17 2.06 3.42
CA MET A 171 -18.09 3.52 3.38
C MET A 171 -19.31 4.17 4.05
N ALA A 172 -19.09 5.32 4.70
CA ALA A 172 -20.18 6.06 5.32
C ALA A 172 -21.28 6.38 4.28
N PRO A 173 -22.58 6.33 4.65
CA PRO A 173 -23.67 6.70 3.75
C PRO A 173 -23.51 8.10 3.14
N THR A 174 -22.91 9.00 3.91
CA THR A 174 -22.65 10.40 3.53
C THR A 174 -21.43 10.60 2.66
N SER A 175 -20.62 9.55 2.40
CA SER A 175 -19.45 9.66 1.53
C SER A 175 -19.89 10.08 0.12
N PRO A 176 -19.14 10.97 -0.55
CA PRO A 176 -19.41 11.36 -1.93
C PRO A 176 -19.50 10.15 -2.85
N LYS A 177 -20.39 10.20 -3.85
CA LYS A 177 -20.53 9.12 -4.84
C LYS A 177 -19.24 8.89 -5.63
N SER A 178 -18.49 9.98 -5.91
CA SER A 178 -17.16 9.90 -6.53
C SER A 178 -16.22 9.00 -5.74
N ASP A 179 -16.11 9.24 -4.43
CA ASP A 179 -15.20 8.50 -3.57
C ASP A 179 -15.58 7.02 -3.47
N LYS A 180 -16.91 6.75 -3.40
CA LYS A 180 -17.42 5.38 -3.43
C LYS A 180 -17.08 4.67 -4.72
N PHE A 181 -17.26 5.35 -5.87
CA PHE A 181 -16.93 4.80 -7.18
C PHE A 181 -15.44 4.54 -7.33
N GLU A 182 -14.60 5.49 -6.90
CA GLU A 182 -13.15 5.35 -6.94
C GLU A 182 -12.64 4.20 -6.07
N THR A 183 -13.21 4.05 -4.87
CA THR A 183 -12.88 2.92 -3.99
C THR A 183 -13.30 1.60 -4.62
N CYS A 184 -14.46 1.54 -5.25
CA CYS A 184 -14.91 0.35 -5.97
C CYS A 184 -13.93 0.00 -7.11
N LEU A 185 -13.53 0.96 -7.94
CA LEU A 185 -12.55 0.75 -9.01
C LEU A 185 -11.19 0.26 -8.49
N LEU A 186 -10.76 0.72 -7.31
CA LEU A 186 -9.50 0.31 -6.71
C LEU A 186 -9.46 -1.20 -6.45
N TYR A 187 -10.60 -1.79 -6.06
CA TYR A 187 -10.72 -3.21 -5.73
C TYR A 187 -11.18 -4.08 -6.90
N THR A 188 -11.83 -3.48 -7.90
CA THR A 188 -12.37 -4.22 -9.06
C THR A 188 -11.49 -4.11 -10.31
N SER A 189 -10.52 -3.19 -10.34
CA SER A 189 -9.59 -3.12 -11.47
C SER A 189 -8.80 -4.41 -11.57
N PRO A 190 -8.79 -5.06 -12.73
CA PRO A 190 -8.03 -6.29 -12.90
C PRO A 190 -6.56 -6.02 -12.60
N SER A 191 -6.03 -6.78 -11.66
CA SER A 191 -4.59 -6.84 -11.44
C SER A 191 -3.95 -7.58 -12.61
N PRO A 192 -2.79 -7.15 -13.13
CA PRO A 192 -2.05 -7.96 -14.10
C PRO A 192 -1.65 -9.34 -13.57
N ARG A 193 -2.08 -9.67 -12.35
CA ARG A 193 -1.81 -10.93 -11.64
C ARG A 193 -3.03 -11.83 -11.49
N ASP A 194 -4.20 -11.32 -11.84
CA ASP A 194 -5.38 -12.16 -11.94
C ASP A 194 -5.24 -13.00 -13.21
N PRO A 195 -5.35 -14.34 -13.12
CA PRO A 195 -5.15 -15.23 -14.25
C PRO A 195 -6.19 -15.05 -15.35
#